data_5d5710ca06ef7ffee0835e4c241403b2
#
_entry.id   5d5710ca06ef7ffee0835e4c241403b2
#
_cell.length_a   1.000
_cell.length_b   1.000
_cell.length_c   1.000
_cell.angle_alpha   90.00
_cell.angle_beta   90.00
_cell.angle_gamma   90.00
#
_symmetry.space_group_name_H-M   'P 1'
#
loop_
_entity.id
_entity.type
_entity.pdbx_description
1 polymer ?
#
loop_
_entity_poly.entity_id
_entity_poly.type
_entity_poly.pdbx_seq_one_letter_code
_entity_poly.pdbx_strand_id
1 'polypeptide(L)'
;KDMEANSGIYDFVYIEQDIVYDYLNRDFLVNITEGLANNPDLQAPGVSLDDFTTFIDYFKDGSGDVFGVPMEAFIKVYLYRKDLFERADAKAAFRAQYGYGLSPATSFDQYRDNAEFFTGFCAEQGMECWGTTVQGHTGHPASTYEFLESIAPSFGLYNWGVNMDSYQSCVENGGQLNGGRAKAALNFWTQLLPFAPPEALQSTWSEVGSSFAAGRAAQGWVYGENAAWIATDAERSAVVGNVGVMLPPTAPGVMTQAASGNGYIGYYDGGAYGIPHSSKNKEATMLWLQFVALNEHQADWAIAGGRITHKGTYSDPKVMAVDEQADGYFSLMRDTGFLYAGAPPFPFHGAGRGAIDPFIYSALAGEMTPEEALDGACAALDQVMADLGYQN
;
A
#
# COMPACT_ATOMS: atom_id res chain seq x y z
N LYS A 1 -8.06 -10.99 21.79
CA LYS A 1 -8.55 -11.05 23.22
C LYS A 1 -10.08 -11.06 23.28
N ASP A 2 -10.79 -10.03 22.72
CA ASP A 2 -12.26 -9.92 22.87
C ASP A 2 -12.99 -11.02 22.11
N MET A 3 -12.56 -11.37 20.92
CA MET A 3 -13.10 -12.49 20.14
C MET A 3 -12.80 -13.85 20.80
N GLU A 4 -11.57 -14.06 21.29
CA GLU A 4 -11.20 -15.25 22.08
C GLU A 4 -12.01 -15.38 23.37
N ALA A 5 -12.29 -14.25 24.03
CA ALA A 5 -13.11 -14.22 25.24
C ALA A 5 -14.61 -14.30 24.95
N ASN A 6 -15.02 -14.31 23.69
CA ASN A 6 -16.43 -14.29 23.25
C ASN A 6 -17.24 -13.17 23.94
N SER A 7 -16.63 -11.99 24.08
CA SER A 7 -17.17 -10.90 24.92
C SER A 7 -18.45 -10.26 24.35
N GLY A 8 -18.60 -10.25 23.02
CA GLY A 8 -19.73 -9.66 22.31
C GLY A 8 -19.84 -8.15 22.48
N ILE A 9 -18.72 -7.46 22.62
CA ILE A 9 -18.65 -6.00 22.73
C ILE A 9 -18.54 -5.30 21.36
N TYR A 10 -18.16 -6.04 20.32
CA TYR A 10 -18.08 -5.54 18.95
C TYR A 10 -19.11 -6.24 18.07
N ASP A 11 -19.81 -5.47 17.25
CA ASP A 11 -20.75 -5.99 16.26
C ASP A 11 -20.13 -6.12 14.88
N PHE A 12 -19.15 -5.27 14.57
CA PHE A 12 -18.28 -5.41 13.40
C PHE A 12 -16.85 -5.06 13.75
N VAL A 13 -15.92 -5.56 12.97
CA VAL A 13 -14.48 -5.28 13.09
C VAL A 13 -13.91 -4.96 11.70
N TYR A 14 -13.00 -3.98 11.66
CA TYR A 14 -12.18 -3.77 10.50
C TYR A 14 -11.06 -4.81 10.48
N ILE A 15 -10.84 -5.42 9.34
CA ILE A 15 -9.87 -6.48 9.12
C ILE A 15 -9.05 -6.13 7.90
N GLU A 16 -7.77 -5.90 8.08
CA GLU A 16 -6.85 -5.73 6.97
C GLU A 16 -6.63 -7.07 6.25
N GLN A 17 -6.39 -6.99 4.96
CA GLN A 17 -6.28 -8.16 4.10
C GLN A 17 -5.04 -9.02 4.42
N ASP A 18 -4.05 -8.48 5.10
CA ASP A 18 -2.83 -9.17 5.54
C ASP A 18 -3.03 -10.06 6.77
N ILE A 19 -4.05 -9.77 7.61
CA ILE A 19 -4.33 -10.51 8.85
C ILE A 19 -5.60 -11.37 8.78
N VAL A 20 -6.38 -11.28 7.71
CA VAL A 20 -7.67 -12.00 7.60
C VAL A 20 -7.53 -13.50 7.78
N TYR A 21 -6.45 -14.09 7.30
CA TYR A 21 -6.22 -15.54 7.39
C TYR A 21 -6.01 -16.03 8.82
N ASP A 22 -5.43 -15.22 9.71
CA ASP A 22 -5.36 -15.53 11.14
C ASP A 22 -6.76 -15.56 11.77
N TYR A 23 -7.64 -14.65 11.37
CA TYR A 23 -9.03 -14.60 11.85
C TYR A 23 -9.88 -15.77 11.35
N LEU A 24 -9.70 -16.17 10.08
CA LEU A 24 -10.39 -17.32 9.51
C LEU A 24 -9.94 -18.63 10.15
N ASN A 25 -8.64 -18.82 10.37
CA ASN A 25 -8.10 -20.00 11.02
C ASN A 25 -8.57 -20.18 12.46
N ARG A 26 -8.94 -19.09 13.14
CA ARG A 26 -9.45 -19.10 14.51
C ARG A 26 -10.97 -19.10 14.61
N ASP A 27 -11.67 -19.17 13.49
CA ASP A 27 -13.13 -19.13 13.44
C ASP A 27 -13.72 -17.91 14.17
N PHE A 28 -13.15 -16.73 13.94
CA PHE A 28 -13.59 -15.49 14.61
C PHE A 28 -14.71 -14.78 13.88
N LEU A 29 -14.92 -15.06 12.60
CA LEU A 29 -15.79 -14.30 11.72
C LEU A 29 -17.00 -15.11 11.25
N VAL A 30 -18.13 -14.44 11.14
CA VAL A 30 -19.35 -14.98 10.56
C VAL A 30 -19.19 -15.13 9.04
N ASN A 31 -19.59 -16.28 8.51
CA ASN A 31 -19.71 -16.50 7.07
C ASN A 31 -20.89 -15.67 6.54
N ILE A 32 -20.60 -14.60 5.81
CA ILE A 32 -21.62 -13.66 5.29
C ILE A 32 -22.40 -14.32 4.15
N THR A 33 -21.74 -15.09 3.27
CA THR A 33 -22.39 -15.82 2.18
C THR A 33 -23.46 -16.78 2.72
N GLU A 34 -23.09 -17.60 3.68
CA GLU A 34 -24.01 -18.56 4.32
C GLU A 34 -25.11 -17.84 5.11
N GLY A 35 -24.75 -16.76 5.82
CA GLY A 35 -25.69 -15.98 6.60
C GLY A 35 -26.83 -15.40 5.76
N LEU A 36 -26.51 -14.84 4.58
CA LEU A 36 -27.50 -14.32 3.62
C LEU A 36 -28.29 -15.45 2.94
N ALA A 37 -27.65 -16.56 2.59
CA ALA A 37 -28.33 -17.72 1.99
C ALA A 37 -29.36 -18.33 2.93
N ASN A 38 -29.07 -18.41 4.23
CA ASN A 38 -29.96 -18.95 5.26
C ASN A 38 -31.05 -17.96 5.69
N ASN A 39 -30.87 -16.67 5.43
CA ASN A 39 -31.83 -15.61 5.79
C ASN A 39 -32.09 -14.67 4.60
N PRO A 40 -32.83 -15.13 3.57
CA PRO A 40 -33.05 -14.34 2.35
C PRO A 40 -33.71 -12.97 2.59
N ASP A 41 -34.47 -12.84 3.67
CA ASP A 41 -35.12 -11.57 4.07
C ASP A 41 -34.10 -10.49 4.50
N LEU A 42 -32.87 -10.88 4.80
CA LEU A 42 -31.78 -9.96 5.10
C LEU A 42 -31.07 -9.45 3.83
N GLN A 43 -31.35 -10.01 2.65
CA GLN A 43 -30.75 -9.55 1.41
C GLN A 43 -31.29 -8.18 1.01
N ALA A 44 -30.45 -7.14 1.05
CA ALA A 44 -30.82 -5.80 0.67
C ALA A 44 -31.01 -5.68 -0.87
N PRO A 45 -32.06 -5.02 -1.35
CA PRO A 45 -32.24 -4.80 -2.78
C PRO A 45 -31.08 -4.00 -3.39
N GLY A 46 -30.58 -4.43 -4.54
CA GLY A 46 -29.55 -3.70 -5.29
C GLY A 46 -28.11 -3.88 -4.75
N VAL A 47 -27.90 -4.80 -3.82
CA VAL A 47 -26.57 -5.15 -3.29
C VAL A 47 -26.22 -6.56 -3.72
N SER A 48 -25.02 -6.72 -4.30
CA SER A 48 -24.43 -8.02 -4.60
C SER A 48 -22.95 -8.01 -4.19
N LEU A 49 -22.50 -9.10 -3.58
CA LEU A 49 -21.07 -9.29 -3.29
C LEU A 49 -20.22 -9.40 -4.59
N ASP A 50 -20.86 -9.73 -5.72
CA ASP A 50 -20.21 -9.77 -7.04
C ASP A 50 -19.94 -8.38 -7.63
N ASP A 51 -20.52 -7.32 -7.06
CA ASP A 51 -20.29 -5.94 -7.48
C ASP A 51 -18.95 -5.37 -7.00
N PHE A 52 -18.29 -6.06 -6.09
CA PHE A 52 -16.96 -5.66 -5.62
C PHE A 52 -15.87 -6.02 -6.64
N THR A 53 -14.77 -5.27 -6.59
CA THR A 53 -13.54 -5.59 -7.34
C THR A 53 -12.95 -6.91 -6.85
N THR A 54 -11.91 -7.41 -7.52
CA THR A 54 -11.20 -8.63 -7.10
C THR A 54 -10.60 -8.53 -5.69
N PHE A 55 -10.58 -7.36 -5.09
CA PHE A 55 -10.13 -7.16 -3.71
C PHE A 55 -10.97 -7.96 -2.69
N ILE A 56 -12.24 -8.24 -3.00
CA ILE A 56 -13.09 -9.12 -2.14
C ILE A 56 -12.52 -10.54 -2.02
N ASP A 57 -11.72 -10.99 -2.98
CA ASP A 57 -11.19 -12.37 -2.98
C ASP A 57 -10.22 -12.62 -1.81
N TYR A 58 -9.60 -11.56 -1.26
CA TYR A 58 -8.78 -11.67 -0.05
C TYR A 58 -9.57 -11.96 1.23
N PHE A 59 -10.88 -11.75 1.20
CA PHE A 59 -11.78 -11.96 2.34
C PHE A 59 -12.67 -13.20 2.17
N LYS A 60 -12.26 -14.10 1.28
CA LYS A 60 -12.90 -15.40 1.04
C LYS A 60 -12.08 -16.53 1.66
N ASP A 61 -12.77 -17.58 2.03
CA ASP A 61 -12.13 -18.85 2.38
C ASP A 61 -11.85 -19.72 1.14
N GLY A 62 -11.33 -20.93 1.36
CA GLY A 62 -11.03 -21.89 0.29
C GLY A 62 -12.24 -22.44 -0.46
N SER A 63 -13.47 -22.27 0.06
CA SER A 63 -14.73 -22.61 -0.60
C SER A 63 -15.30 -21.46 -1.44
N GLY A 64 -14.77 -20.25 -1.27
CA GLY A 64 -15.21 -19.03 -1.95
C GLY A 64 -16.25 -18.24 -1.15
N ASP A 65 -16.52 -18.61 0.09
CA ASP A 65 -17.43 -17.91 0.97
C ASP A 65 -16.80 -16.63 1.53
N VAL A 66 -17.59 -15.56 1.59
CA VAL A 66 -17.16 -14.22 2.01
C VAL A 66 -17.30 -14.04 3.52
N PHE A 67 -16.26 -13.55 4.17
CA PHE A 67 -16.21 -13.24 5.60
C PHE A 67 -16.00 -11.75 5.90
N GLY A 68 -15.72 -10.94 4.89
CA GLY A 68 -15.58 -9.50 5.02
C GLY A 68 -16.10 -8.75 3.80
N VAL A 69 -16.82 -7.65 4.02
CA VAL A 69 -17.26 -6.73 2.96
C VAL A 69 -16.20 -5.66 2.80
N PRO A 70 -15.54 -5.55 1.64
CA PRO A 70 -14.49 -4.57 1.41
C PRO A 70 -14.99 -3.14 1.59
N MET A 71 -14.21 -2.34 2.30
CA MET A 71 -14.50 -0.92 2.54
C MET A 71 -13.48 0.01 1.96
N GLU A 72 -12.25 -0.43 1.88
CA GLU A 72 -11.17 0.38 1.35
C GLU A 72 -10.13 -0.50 0.68
N ALA A 73 -9.72 -0.05 -0.49
CA ALA A 73 -8.66 -0.65 -1.27
C ALA A 73 -7.82 0.45 -1.90
N PHE A 74 -6.54 0.47 -1.64
CA PHE A 74 -5.64 1.49 -2.14
C PHE A 74 -4.31 0.89 -2.59
N ILE A 75 -3.69 1.59 -3.52
CA ILE A 75 -2.36 1.29 -4.00
C ILE A 75 -1.46 2.48 -3.71
N LYS A 76 -0.17 2.26 -3.57
CA LYS A 76 0.78 3.37 -3.59
C LYS A 76 1.04 3.80 -5.01
N VAL A 77 0.91 5.11 -5.23
CA VAL A 77 1.17 5.77 -6.51
C VAL A 77 2.38 6.68 -6.41
N TYR A 78 2.96 7.00 -7.53
CA TYR A 78 3.99 8.02 -7.65
C TYR A 78 3.32 9.37 -7.90
N LEU A 79 3.41 10.27 -6.92
CA LEU A 79 3.00 11.66 -7.07
C LEU A 79 4.21 12.56 -7.38
N TYR A 80 3.99 13.58 -8.20
CA TYR A 80 5.00 14.59 -8.50
C TYR A 80 4.37 15.98 -8.67
N ARG A 81 5.18 17.01 -8.45
CA ARG A 81 4.80 18.42 -8.55
C ARG A 81 4.96 18.91 -9.99
N LYS A 82 3.84 18.99 -10.73
CA LYS A 82 3.84 19.49 -12.12
C LYS A 82 4.49 20.85 -12.25
N ASP A 83 4.16 21.77 -11.35
CA ASP A 83 4.74 23.13 -11.34
C ASP A 83 6.26 23.15 -11.20
N LEU A 84 6.85 22.23 -10.44
CA LEU A 84 8.30 22.12 -10.30
C LEU A 84 8.95 21.46 -11.53
N PHE A 85 8.38 20.35 -11.97
CA PHE A 85 8.91 19.59 -13.13
C PHE A 85 8.76 20.35 -14.46
N GLU A 86 7.82 21.29 -14.56
CA GLU A 86 7.57 22.07 -15.77
C GLU A 86 8.36 23.39 -15.82
N ARG A 87 9.02 23.79 -14.74
CA ARG A 87 9.84 25.01 -14.69
C ARG A 87 10.97 24.97 -15.72
N ALA A 88 11.08 26.02 -16.52
CA ALA A 88 12.10 26.11 -17.55
C ALA A 88 13.54 26.17 -16.98
N ASP A 89 13.73 26.88 -15.86
CA ASP A 89 15.01 26.97 -15.14
C ASP A 89 15.38 25.62 -14.51
N ALA A 90 14.45 24.87 -13.89
CA ALA A 90 14.69 23.54 -13.37
C ALA A 90 15.08 22.56 -14.49
N LYS A 91 14.36 22.56 -15.61
CA LYS A 91 14.69 21.72 -16.78
C LYS A 91 16.09 22.02 -17.33
N ALA A 92 16.46 23.29 -17.40
CA ALA A 92 17.79 23.68 -17.87
C ALA A 92 18.90 23.25 -16.89
N ALA A 93 18.72 23.50 -15.62
CA ALA A 93 19.68 23.14 -14.56
C ALA A 93 19.85 21.62 -14.45
N PHE A 94 18.76 20.87 -14.44
CA PHE A 94 18.78 19.40 -14.40
C PHE A 94 19.56 18.82 -15.59
N ARG A 95 19.25 19.32 -16.79
CA ARG A 95 19.97 18.86 -18.01
C ARG A 95 21.47 19.17 -17.96
N ALA A 96 21.85 20.31 -17.39
CA ALA A 96 23.25 20.67 -17.21
C ALA A 96 23.97 19.74 -16.22
N GLN A 97 23.27 19.30 -15.16
CA GLN A 97 23.82 18.44 -14.11
C GLN A 97 23.91 16.97 -14.54
N TYR A 98 22.84 16.41 -15.13
CA TYR A 98 22.69 14.97 -15.39
C TYR A 98 22.84 14.60 -16.87
N GLY A 99 22.83 15.55 -17.81
CA GLY A 99 23.00 15.31 -19.23
C GLY A 99 21.75 14.84 -19.99
N TYR A 100 20.63 14.67 -19.31
CA TYR A 100 19.32 14.30 -19.90
C TYR A 100 18.20 15.21 -19.42
N GLY A 101 16.98 15.06 -19.96
CA GLY A 101 15.85 15.94 -19.65
C GLY A 101 15.16 15.60 -18.33
N LEU A 102 14.79 16.64 -17.55
CA LEU A 102 13.94 16.48 -16.37
C LEU A 102 12.54 16.01 -16.78
N SER A 103 12.08 14.93 -16.19
CA SER A 103 10.72 14.40 -16.32
C SER A 103 10.37 13.55 -15.09
N PRO A 104 9.07 13.28 -14.84
CA PRO A 104 8.69 12.28 -13.84
C PRO A 104 9.39 10.94 -14.11
N ALA A 105 9.79 10.27 -13.04
CA ALA A 105 10.68 9.12 -13.11
C ALA A 105 9.99 7.87 -13.66
N THR A 106 10.64 7.19 -14.59
CA THR A 106 10.26 5.86 -15.08
C THR A 106 11.28 4.78 -14.72
N SER A 107 12.37 5.16 -14.07
CA SER A 107 13.38 4.26 -13.51
C SER A 107 13.84 4.75 -12.13
N PHE A 108 14.43 3.86 -11.36
CA PHE A 108 14.94 4.19 -10.02
C PHE A 108 16.09 5.17 -10.05
N ASP A 109 16.99 5.08 -11.04
CA ASP A 109 18.08 6.05 -11.20
C ASP A 109 17.51 7.45 -11.46
N GLN A 110 16.53 7.56 -12.36
CA GLN A 110 15.86 8.83 -12.62
C GLN A 110 15.11 9.36 -11.39
N TYR A 111 14.49 8.48 -10.60
CA TYR A 111 13.81 8.87 -9.35
C TYR A 111 14.80 9.46 -8.35
N ARG A 112 15.95 8.81 -8.17
CA ARG A 112 17.01 9.28 -7.28
C ARG A 112 17.60 10.60 -7.79
N ASP A 113 17.91 10.70 -9.08
CA ASP A 113 18.48 11.92 -9.68
C ASP A 113 17.49 13.10 -9.52
N ASN A 114 16.19 12.86 -9.73
CA ASN A 114 15.16 13.87 -9.45
C ASN A 114 15.13 14.26 -7.98
N ALA A 115 15.24 13.28 -7.05
CA ALA A 115 15.23 13.55 -5.62
C ALA A 115 16.43 14.39 -5.17
N GLU A 116 17.63 14.03 -5.61
CA GLU A 116 18.84 14.80 -5.35
C GLU A 116 18.75 16.21 -5.93
N PHE A 117 18.36 16.30 -7.21
CA PHE A 117 18.24 17.58 -7.90
C PHE A 117 17.28 18.53 -7.17
N PHE A 118 16.05 18.11 -6.90
CA PHE A 118 15.06 19.00 -6.30
C PHE A 118 15.42 19.40 -4.88
N THR A 119 16.09 18.54 -4.11
CA THR A 119 16.59 18.92 -2.78
C THR A 119 17.56 20.11 -2.88
N GLY A 120 18.53 20.04 -3.80
CA GLY A 120 19.46 21.14 -4.05
C GLY A 120 18.78 22.36 -4.65
N PHE A 121 17.99 22.16 -5.70
CA PHE A 121 17.28 23.23 -6.41
C PHE A 121 16.34 24.02 -5.49
N CYS A 122 15.54 23.35 -4.66
CA CYS A 122 14.67 24.00 -3.70
C CYS A 122 15.48 24.86 -2.70
N ALA A 123 16.57 24.31 -2.17
CA ALA A 123 17.45 25.04 -1.24
C ALA A 123 18.04 26.30 -1.89
N GLU A 124 18.53 26.21 -3.13
CA GLU A 124 19.06 27.36 -3.90
C GLU A 124 18.01 28.44 -4.18
N GLN A 125 16.74 28.02 -4.36
CA GLN A 125 15.62 28.94 -4.57
C GLN A 125 15.02 29.49 -3.26
N GLY A 126 15.52 29.07 -2.09
CA GLY A 126 14.96 29.43 -0.78
C GLY A 126 13.58 28.84 -0.51
N MET A 127 13.25 27.74 -1.17
CA MET A 127 11.99 27.02 -0.96
C MET A 127 12.18 25.93 0.11
N GLU A 128 11.21 25.79 1.01
CA GLU A 128 11.16 24.67 1.97
C GLU A 128 10.59 23.44 1.25
N CYS A 129 11.42 22.80 0.44
CA CYS A 129 11.05 21.56 -0.20
C CYS A 129 12.25 20.60 -0.35
N TRP A 130 11.96 19.34 -0.37
CA TRP A 130 12.90 18.23 -0.56
C TRP A 130 12.57 17.48 -1.84
N GLY A 131 13.50 16.66 -2.28
CA GLY A 131 13.33 15.93 -3.54
C GLY A 131 12.30 14.85 -3.49
N THR A 132 12.06 14.21 -2.32
CA THR A 132 11.11 13.09 -2.19
C THR A 132 10.52 12.99 -0.80
N THR A 133 9.52 12.12 -0.61
CA THR A 133 9.05 11.65 0.69
C THR A 133 9.65 10.29 1.00
N VAL A 134 9.78 9.94 2.29
CA VAL A 134 10.13 8.60 2.77
C VAL A 134 9.26 8.27 3.98
N GLN A 135 8.58 7.12 3.94
CA GLN A 135 7.79 6.58 5.05
C GLN A 135 8.70 5.74 5.94
N GLY A 136 9.58 6.40 6.69
CA GLY A 136 10.71 5.76 7.36
C GLY A 136 10.60 5.68 8.88
N HIS A 137 9.39 5.75 9.48
CA HIS A 137 9.24 5.80 10.94
C HIS A 137 9.85 4.56 11.61
N THR A 138 11.00 4.75 12.28
CA THR A 138 11.65 3.70 13.06
C THR A 138 10.88 3.46 14.36
N GLY A 139 10.62 2.18 14.67
CA GLY A 139 9.76 1.79 15.81
C GLY A 139 8.26 1.75 15.51
N HIS A 140 7.87 1.94 14.25
CA HIS A 140 6.50 1.79 13.76
C HIS A 140 6.47 0.92 12.51
N PRO A 141 5.50 0.00 12.35
CA PRO A 141 5.44 -0.94 11.22
C PRO A 141 5.33 -0.27 9.85
N ALA A 142 4.96 1.00 9.79
CA ALA A 142 4.82 1.73 8.53
C ALA A 142 6.05 1.65 7.61
N SER A 143 7.26 1.69 8.17
CA SER A 143 8.50 1.59 7.38
C SER A 143 8.73 0.18 6.81
N THR A 144 8.41 -0.86 7.58
CA THR A 144 8.50 -2.24 7.09
C THR A 144 7.46 -2.51 6.01
N TYR A 145 6.24 -1.99 6.16
CA TYR A 145 5.23 -2.02 5.09
C TYR A 145 5.72 -1.27 3.84
N GLU A 146 6.30 -0.07 4.01
CA GLU A 146 6.86 0.66 2.86
C GLU A 146 7.87 -0.18 2.10
N PHE A 147 8.80 -0.81 2.82
CA PHE A 147 9.82 -1.65 2.20
C PHE A 147 9.22 -2.90 1.55
N LEU A 148 8.47 -3.72 2.30
CA LEU A 148 8.01 -5.03 1.84
C LEU A 148 6.85 -4.97 0.84
N GLU A 149 6.02 -3.93 0.90
CA GLU A 149 4.78 -3.84 0.14
C GLU A 149 4.84 -2.89 -1.06
N SER A 150 5.75 -1.91 -1.03
CA SER A 150 5.88 -0.93 -2.10
C SER A 150 7.22 -1.02 -2.81
N ILE A 151 8.31 -0.89 -2.06
CA ILE A 151 9.65 -0.79 -2.65
C ILE A 151 10.12 -2.16 -3.16
N ALA A 152 10.11 -3.19 -2.33
CA ALA A 152 10.66 -4.50 -2.69
C ALA A 152 9.92 -5.16 -3.88
N PRO A 153 8.56 -5.13 -3.96
CA PRO A 153 7.86 -5.66 -5.13
C PRO A 153 8.21 -4.93 -6.43
N SER A 154 8.39 -3.62 -6.40
CA SER A 154 8.80 -2.85 -7.58
C SER A 154 10.21 -3.20 -8.08
N PHE A 155 11.04 -3.85 -7.24
CA PHE A 155 12.30 -4.50 -7.63
C PHE A 155 12.12 -5.96 -8.02
N GLY A 156 10.91 -6.54 -7.89
CA GLY A 156 10.59 -7.92 -8.21
C GLY A 156 10.90 -8.91 -7.07
N LEU A 157 10.92 -8.44 -5.83
CA LEU A 157 10.89 -9.29 -4.65
C LEU A 157 9.45 -9.49 -4.22
N TYR A 158 8.96 -10.71 -4.32
CA TYR A 158 7.58 -11.07 -4.04
C TYR A 158 7.46 -11.86 -2.74
N ASN A 159 6.29 -11.82 -2.10
CA ASN A 159 5.98 -12.57 -0.89
C ASN A 159 7.05 -12.41 0.21
N TRP A 160 7.55 -11.19 0.41
CA TRP A 160 8.65 -10.88 1.35
C TRP A 160 9.93 -11.70 1.11
N GLY A 161 10.09 -12.28 -0.06
CA GLY A 161 11.18 -13.19 -0.36
C GLY A 161 11.04 -14.59 0.25
N VAL A 162 9.89 -14.92 0.82
CA VAL A 162 9.57 -16.25 1.35
C VAL A 162 9.25 -17.20 0.21
N ASN A 163 9.86 -18.36 0.22
CA ASN A 163 9.46 -19.48 -0.64
C ASN A 163 8.15 -20.08 -0.08
N MET A 164 7.08 -20.00 -0.85
CA MET A 164 5.74 -20.40 -0.40
C MET A 164 5.55 -21.90 -0.20
N ASP A 165 6.44 -22.73 -0.76
CA ASP A 165 6.38 -24.20 -0.61
C ASP A 165 7.13 -24.68 0.65
N SER A 166 8.24 -24.03 0.99
CA SER A 166 9.14 -24.45 2.10
C SER A 166 9.09 -23.51 3.30
N TYR A 167 8.49 -22.34 3.16
CA TYR A 167 8.51 -21.26 4.15
C TYR A 167 9.93 -20.87 4.60
N GLN A 168 10.87 -20.85 3.66
CA GLN A 168 12.23 -20.37 3.88
C GLN A 168 12.38 -18.98 3.27
N SER A 169 13.07 -18.07 3.95
CA SER A 169 13.27 -16.69 3.49
C SER A 169 14.71 -16.36 3.11
N CYS A 170 15.71 -17.01 3.72
CA CYS A 170 17.09 -16.82 3.36
C CYS A 170 17.45 -17.54 2.04
N VAL A 171 18.35 -16.93 1.25
CA VAL A 171 18.76 -17.45 -0.07
C VAL A 171 19.41 -18.84 0.05
N GLU A 172 20.23 -19.08 1.04
CA GLU A 172 20.86 -20.38 1.31
C GLU A 172 19.87 -21.50 1.60
N ASN A 173 18.65 -21.16 2.02
CA ASN A 173 17.57 -22.09 2.33
C ASN A 173 16.49 -22.14 1.24
N GLY A 174 16.69 -21.40 0.14
CA GLY A 174 15.76 -21.37 -1.00
C GLY A 174 14.77 -20.18 -1.03
N GLY A 175 14.89 -19.24 -0.08
CA GLY A 175 14.18 -17.96 -0.07
C GLY A 175 14.86 -16.88 -0.92
N GLN A 176 14.48 -15.62 -0.73
CA GLN A 176 14.99 -14.47 -1.49
C GLN A 176 15.12 -13.17 -0.66
N LEU A 177 14.77 -13.16 0.64
CA LEU A 177 14.70 -11.92 1.43
C LEU A 177 16.07 -11.23 1.56
N ASN A 178 17.19 -11.97 1.58
CA ASN A 178 18.54 -11.42 1.52
C ASN A 178 19.19 -11.54 0.13
N GLY A 179 18.37 -11.74 -0.91
CA GLY A 179 18.84 -11.86 -2.29
C GLY A 179 19.15 -10.51 -2.95
N GLY A 180 19.69 -10.58 -4.18
CA GLY A 180 20.14 -9.38 -4.90
C GLY A 180 19.06 -8.34 -5.14
N ARG A 181 17.80 -8.75 -5.37
CA ARG A 181 16.66 -7.83 -5.55
C ARG A 181 16.32 -7.10 -4.25
N ALA A 182 16.28 -7.81 -3.13
CA ALA A 182 16.04 -7.23 -1.82
C ALA A 182 17.14 -6.23 -1.44
N LYS A 183 18.41 -6.60 -1.64
CA LYS A 183 19.57 -5.72 -1.40
C LYS A 183 19.51 -4.45 -2.24
N ALA A 184 19.17 -4.58 -3.53
CA ALA A 184 19.00 -3.43 -4.43
C ALA A 184 17.85 -2.53 -3.98
N ALA A 185 16.72 -3.11 -3.57
CA ALA A 185 15.55 -2.38 -3.09
C ALA A 185 15.83 -1.60 -1.79
N LEU A 186 16.42 -2.26 -0.78
CA LEU A 186 16.71 -1.62 0.49
C LEU A 186 17.80 -0.54 0.34
N ASN A 187 18.82 -0.80 -0.48
CA ASN A 187 19.86 0.16 -0.82
C ASN A 187 19.27 1.43 -1.50
N PHE A 188 18.41 1.23 -2.50
CA PHE A 188 17.73 2.35 -3.16
C PHE A 188 16.93 3.17 -2.15
N TRP A 189 16.13 2.53 -1.32
CA TRP A 189 15.24 3.21 -0.40
C TRP A 189 15.98 4.00 0.68
N THR A 190 17.02 3.41 1.30
CA THR A 190 17.85 4.11 2.30
C THR A 190 18.62 5.28 1.71
N GLN A 191 19.04 5.21 0.43
CA GLN A 191 19.69 6.32 -0.26
C GLN A 191 18.77 7.52 -0.53
N LEU A 192 17.45 7.38 -0.38
CA LEU A 192 16.52 8.49 -0.52
C LEU A 192 16.43 9.38 0.73
N LEU A 193 16.84 8.88 1.89
CA LEU A 193 16.72 9.62 3.17
C LEU A 193 17.36 11.02 3.16
N PRO A 194 18.55 11.24 2.57
CA PRO A 194 19.15 12.58 2.48
C PRO A 194 18.32 13.58 1.65
N PHE A 195 17.41 13.08 0.83
CA PHE A 195 16.57 13.87 -0.08
C PHE A 195 15.13 13.98 0.40
N ALA A 196 14.81 13.46 1.59
CA ALA A 196 13.52 13.53 2.25
C ALA A 196 13.52 14.61 3.36
N PRO A 197 12.33 15.09 3.79
CA PRO A 197 12.23 15.99 4.95
C PRO A 197 12.94 15.42 6.19
N PRO A 198 13.49 16.26 7.06
CA PRO A 198 14.28 15.82 8.23
C PRO A 198 13.54 14.87 9.19
N GLU A 199 12.20 14.93 9.21
CA GLU A 199 11.33 14.07 10.01
C GLU A 199 11.03 12.72 9.33
N ALA A 200 11.66 12.35 8.22
CA ALA A 200 11.38 11.11 7.48
C ALA A 200 11.43 9.84 8.35
N LEU A 201 12.37 9.78 9.32
CA LEU A 201 12.45 8.66 10.27
C LEU A 201 11.36 8.68 11.37
N GLN A 202 10.43 9.61 11.30
CA GLN A 202 9.25 9.73 12.16
C GLN A 202 7.95 9.76 11.34
N SER A 203 8.06 9.63 10.01
CA SER A 203 6.94 9.73 9.10
C SER A 203 6.30 8.37 8.83
N THR A 204 5.00 8.30 9.09
CA THR A 204 4.11 7.24 8.64
C THR A 204 3.43 7.66 7.32
N TRP A 205 2.42 6.93 6.87
CA TRP A 205 1.61 7.27 5.70
C TRP A 205 0.93 8.65 5.82
N SER A 206 0.52 9.06 7.04
CA SER A 206 -0.15 10.33 7.27
C SER A 206 0.80 11.52 7.09
N GLU A 207 2.01 11.42 7.62
CA GLU A 207 3.02 12.47 7.50
C GLU A 207 3.54 12.58 6.05
N VAL A 208 3.68 11.47 5.35
CA VAL A 208 4.05 11.45 3.93
C VAL A 208 3.02 12.20 3.09
N GLY A 209 1.72 11.88 3.24
CA GLY A 209 0.64 12.59 2.54
C GLY A 209 0.59 14.07 2.90
N SER A 210 0.66 14.40 4.19
CA SER A 210 0.63 15.78 4.68
C SER A 210 1.83 16.61 4.22
N SER A 211 3.03 16.01 4.21
CA SER A 211 4.26 16.67 3.74
C SER A 211 4.19 16.99 2.25
N PHE A 212 3.68 16.06 1.45
CA PHE A 212 3.47 16.31 0.01
C PHE A 212 2.41 17.39 -0.21
N ALA A 213 1.28 17.31 0.48
CA ALA A 213 0.20 18.30 0.41
C ALA A 213 0.65 19.72 0.80
N ALA A 214 1.54 19.83 1.78
CA ALA A 214 2.16 21.11 2.18
C ALA A 214 3.19 21.65 1.16
N GLY A 215 3.47 20.92 0.07
CA GLY A 215 4.45 21.31 -0.94
C GLY A 215 5.91 21.06 -0.55
N ARG A 216 6.14 20.29 0.51
CA ARG A 216 7.47 20.00 1.06
C ARG A 216 8.22 18.88 0.34
N ALA A 217 7.64 18.27 -0.70
CA ALA A 217 8.31 17.28 -1.53
C ALA A 217 8.00 17.51 -3.01
N ALA A 218 9.01 17.32 -3.87
CA ALA A 218 8.86 17.44 -5.32
C ALA A 218 8.23 16.19 -5.94
N GLN A 219 8.48 15.03 -5.34
CA GLN A 219 7.89 13.74 -5.73
C GLN A 219 7.78 12.82 -4.50
N GLY A 220 7.06 11.70 -4.63
CA GLY A 220 6.96 10.72 -3.55
C GLY A 220 6.10 9.51 -3.90
N TRP A 221 6.33 8.39 -3.20
CA TRP A 221 5.39 7.29 -3.10
C TRP A 221 4.35 7.65 -2.03
N VAL A 222 3.10 7.76 -2.43
CA VAL A 222 2.01 8.17 -1.54
C VAL A 222 0.86 7.18 -1.70
N TYR A 223 0.22 6.82 -0.60
CA TYR A 223 -1.01 6.04 -0.67
C TYR A 223 -2.07 6.79 -1.47
N GLY A 224 -2.70 6.08 -2.39
CA GLY A 224 -3.57 6.64 -3.39
C GLY A 224 -4.81 7.34 -2.83
N GLU A 225 -5.31 6.93 -1.65
CA GLU A 225 -6.41 7.61 -0.99
C GLU A 225 -6.08 9.08 -0.66
N ASN A 226 -4.80 9.41 -0.58
CA ASN A 226 -4.36 10.79 -0.40
C ASN A 226 -4.31 11.57 -1.72
N ALA A 227 -4.16 10.90 -2.86
CA ALA A 227 -3.97 11.57 -4.15
C ALA A 227 -5.14 12.49 -4.50
N ALA A 228 -6.38 12.04 -4.27
CA ALA A 228 -7.57 12.83 -4.58
C ALA A 228 -7.62 14.14 -3.78
N TRP A 229 -7.56 14.07 -2.44
CA TRP A 229 -7.65 15.27 -1.62
C TRP A 229 -6.41 16.18 -1.74
N ILE A 230 -5.22 15.62 -1.92
CA ILE A 230 -4.00 16.40 -2.18
C ILE A 230 -4.16 17.22 -3.48
N ALA A 231 -4.77 16.64 -4.51
CA ALA A 231 -4.95 17.30 -5.78
C ALA A 231 -6.11 18.32 -5.83
N THR A 232 -7.12 18.18 -4.96
CA THR A 232 -8.39 18.91 -5.11
C THR A 232 -8.83 19.74 -3.91
N ASP A 233 -8.38 19.45 -2.71
CA ASP A 233 -8.83 20.10 -1.46
C ASP A 233 -7.92 21.28 -1.08
N ALA A 234 -8.32 22.49 -1.44
CA ALA A 234 -7.55 23.71 -1.16
C ALA A 234 -7.51 24.11 0.33
N GLU A 235 -8.34 23.50 1.19
CA GLU A 235 -8.27 23.76 2.63
C GLU A 235 -7.16 22.93 3.29
N ARG A 236 -6.80 21.77 2.70
CA ARG A 236 -5.84 20.82 3.22
C ARG A 236 -4.53 20.75 2.44
N SER A 237 -4.53 21.22 1.19
CA SER A 237 -3.40 21.06 0.26
C SER A 237 -2.98 22.41 -0.35
N ALA A 238 -1.69 22.72 -0.26
CA ALA A 238 -1.08 23.88 -0.91
C ALA A 238 -0.71 23.62 -2.39
N VAL A 239 -0.86 22.37 -2.85
CA VAL A 239 -0.41 21.92 -4.19
C VAL A 239 -1.57 21.60 -5.15
N VAL A 240 -2.78 22.00 -4.82
CA VAL A 240 -3.96 21.79 -5.66
C VAL A 240 -3.71 22.26 -7.09
N GLY A 241 -4.11 21.43 -8.07
CA GLY A 241 -3.91 21.67 -9.50
C GLY A 241 -2.49 21.42 -10.02
N ASN A 242 -1.53 21.17 -9.12
CA ASN A 242 -0.11 20.96 -9.46
C ASN A 242 0.38 19.53 -9.19
N VAL A 243 -0.54 18.59 -8.98
CA VAL A 243 -0.20 17.18 -8.72
C VAL A 243 -0.29 16.40 -10.01
N GLY A 244 0.75 15.63 -10.30
CA GLY A 244 0.75 14.59 -11.32
C GLY A 244 0.74 13.22 -10.66
N VAL A 245 0.03 12.25 -11.26
CA VAL A 245 -0.11 10.88 -10.74
C VAL A 245 0.39 9.89 -11.77
N MET A 246 1.23 8.95 -11.33
CA MET A 246 1.77 7.89 -12.19
C MET A 246 1.94 6.59 -11.38
N LEU A 247 2.15 5.48 -12.10
CA LEU A 247 2.70 4.28 -11.47
C LEU A 247 4.14 4.53 -11.01
N PRO A 248 4.58 3.93 -9.89
CA PRO A 248 5.96 4.00 -9.45
C PRO A 248 6.89 3.32 -10.48
N PRO A 249 8.16 3.75 -10.56
CA PRO A 249 9.16 3.07 -11.39
C PRO A 249 9.35 1.62 -10.93
N THR A 250 9.73 0.75 -11.86
CA THR A 250 10.01 -0.66 -11.59
C THR A 250 11.37 -1.07 -12.15
N ALA A 251 11.97 -2.10 -11.56
CA ALA A 251 13.17 -2.71 -12.12
C ALA A 251 12.87 -3.37 -13.49
N PRO A 252 13.86 -3.51 -14.36
CA PRO A 252 13.68 -4.09 -15.68
C PRO A 252 12.98 -5.46 -15.64
N GLY A 253 11.90 -5.59 -16.42
CA GLY A 253 11.10 -6.81 -16.54
C GLY A 253 9.98 -6.96 -15.51
N VAL A 254 9.98 -6.23 -14.41
CA VAL A 254 8.94 -6.34 -13.35
C VAL A 254 7.57 -5.94 -13.90
N MET A 255 7.46 -4.81 -14.60
CA MET A 255 6.20 -4.40 -15.22
C MET A 255 5.65 -5.44 -16.20
N THR A 256 6.53 -6.05 -17.00
CA THR A 256 6.13 -7.12 -17.95
C THR A 256 5.66 -8.36 -17.22
N GLN A 257 6.31 -8.74 -16.11
CA GLN A 257 5.89 -9.87 -15.28
C GLN A 257 4.53 -9.59 -14.64
N ALA A 258 4.33 -8.41 -14.05
CA ALA A 258 3.06 -8.00 -13.46
C ALA A 258 1.92 -8.00 -14.50
N ALA A 259 2.16 -7.42 -15.67
CA ALA A 259 1.17 -7.39 -16.75
C ALA A 259 0.78 -8.78 -17.30
N SER A 260 1.65 -9.78 -17.14
CA SER A 260 1.39 -11.18 -17.52
C SER A 260 0.86 -12.06 -16.37
N GLY A 261 0.62 -11.49 -15.19
CA GLY A 261 0.16 -12.21 -14.01
C GLY A 261 1.24 -13.05 -13.30
N ASN A 262 2.53 -12.84 -13.65
CA ASN A 262 3.65 -13.58 -13.05
C ASN A 262 4.42 -12.76 -12.01
N GLY A 263 3.80 -11.71 -11.47
CA GLY A 263 4.38 -10.82 -10.48
C GLY A 263 3.49 -9.60 -10.26
N TYR A 264 3.98 -8.65 -9.51
CA TYR A 264 3.26 -7.41 -9.20
C TYR A 264 4.25 -6.27 -8.89
N ILE A 265 3.77 -5.02 -8.91
CA ILE A 265 4.62 -3.84 -8.71
C ILE A 265 4.51 -3.25 -7.30
N GLY A 266 3.58 -3.71 -6.50
CA GLY A 266 3.30 -3.30 -5.14
C GLY A 266 2.10 -4.07 -4.61
N TYR A 267 1.74 -3.84 -3.34
CA TYR A 267 0.56 -4.44 -2.77
C TYR A 267 -0.67 -3.56 -2.98
N TYR A 268 -1.78 -4.24 -3.21
CA TYR A 268 -3.10 -3.67 -3.08
C TYR A 268 -3.47 -3.79 -1.61
N ASP A 269 -3.39 -2.69 -0.88
CA ASP A 269 -3.62 -2.64 0.56
C ASP A 269 -5.07 -2.27 0.88
N GLY A 270 -5.47 -2.39 2.14
CA GLY A 270 -6.80 -2.04 2.61
C GLY A 270 -7.47 -3.15 3.40
N GLY A 271 -8.77 -2.98 3.61
CA GLY A 271 -9.49 -3.89 4.47
C GLY A 271 -10.98 -4.00 4.21
N ALA A 272 -11.58 -4.87 4.99
CA ALA A 272 -13.00 -5.17 4.98
C ALA A 272 -13.60 -5.08 6.38
N TYR A 273 -14.91 -4.95 6.46
CA TYR A 273 -15.63 -5.14 7.69
C TYR A 273 -16.18 -6.57 7.78
N GLY A 274 -15.80 -7.28 8.83
CA GLY A 274 -16.31 -8.60 9.19
C GLY A 274 -17.18 -8.55 10.43
N ILE A 275 -17.97 -9.59 10.65
CA ILE A 275 -18.87 -9.74 11.79
C ILE A 275 -18.25 -10.77 12.74
N PRO A 276 -17.87 -10.40 13.98
CA PRO A 276 -17.39 -11.37 14.94
C PRO A 276 -18.48 -12.41 15.31
N HIS A 277 -18.09 -13.67 15.46
CA HIS A 277 -19.03 -14.70 15.98
C HIS A 277 -19.64 -14.32 17.33
N SER A 278 -18.91 -13.57 18.15
CA SER A 278 -19.38 -13.06 19.45
C SER A 278 -20.42 -11.95 19.37
N SER A 279 -20.66 -11.33 18.20
CA SER A 279 -21.66 -10.28 18.03
C SER A 279 -23.05 -10.77 18.43
N LYS A 280 -23.78 -9.93 19.13
CA LYS A 280 -25.18 -10.15 19.53
C LYS A 280 -26.18 -9.58 18.53
N ASN A 281 -25.70 -8.81 17.56
CA ASN A 281 -26.51 -8.06 16.59
C ASN A 281 -26.15 -8.44 15.14
N LYS A 282 -25.87 -9.72 14.87
CA LYS A 282 -25.36 -10.21 13.57
C LYS A 282 -26.23 -9.81 12.38
N GLU A 283 -27.57 -9.94 12.52
CA GLU A 283 -28.51 -9.58 11.46
C GLU A 283 -28.48 -8.07 11.15
N ALA A 284 -28.51 -7.23 12.19
CA ALA A 284 -28.43 -5.78 12.04
C ALA A 284 -27.10 -5.37 11.41
N THR A 285 -25.99 -6.01 11.81
CA THR A 285 -24.68 -5.76 11.24
C THR A 285 -24.61 -6.19 9.77
N MET A 286 -25.23 -7.32 9.42
CA MET A 286 -25.30 -7.80 8.04
C MET A 286 -26.08 -6.82 7.14
N LEU A 287 -27.17 -6.23 7.63
CA LEU A 287 -27.89 -5.16 6.92
C LEU A 287 -27.05 -3.89 6.79
N TRP A 288 -26.30 -3.51 7.84
CA TRP A 288 -25.42 -2.35 7.80
C TRP A 288 -24.27 -2.52 6.80
N LEU A 289 -23.66 -3.71 6.74
CA LEU A 289 -22.62 -4.01 5.75
C LEU A 289 -23.13 -3.87 4.31
N GLN A 290 -24.37 -4.30 4.06
CA GLN A 290 -24.99 -4.14 2.75
C GLN A 290 -25.35 -2.68 2.45
N PHE A 291 -25.77 -1.91 3.46
CA PHE A 291 -26.01 -0.47 3.30
C PHE A 291 -24.73 0.26 2.84
N VAL A 292 -23.59 0.00 3.49
CA VAL A 292 -22.33 0.63 3.08
C VAL A 292 -21.80 0.10 1.75
N ALA A 293 -22.24 -1.08 1.31
CA ALA A 293 -21.89 -1.67 0.02
C ALA A 293 -22.69 -1.07 -1.16
N LEU A 294 -23.72 -0.27 -0.93
CA LEU A 294 -24.45 0.42 -2.03
C LEU A 294 -23.51 1.34 -2.81
N ASN A 295 -23.61 1.32 -4.14
CA ASN A 295 -22.72 2.08 -5.01
C ASN A 295 -22.71 3.59 -4.67
N GLU A 296 -23.86 4.17 -4.30
CA GLU A 296 -23.94 5.58 -3.93
C GLU A 296 -23.08 5.93 -2.71
N HIS A 297 -23.05 5.05 -1.69
CA HIS A 297 -22.22 5.23 -0.50
C HIS A 297 -20.75 4.96 -0.79
N GLN A 298 -20.47 3.97 -1.64
CA GLN A 298 -19.11 3.69 -2.12
C GLN A 298 -18.54 4.86 -2.93
N ALA A 299 -19.37 5.53 -3.75
CA ALA A 299 -18.95 6.71 -4.51
C ALA A 299 -18.64 7.91 -3.59
N ASP A 300 -19.51 8.20 -2.62
CA ASP A 300 -19.28 9.26 -1.65
C ASP A 300 -18.05 8.98 -0.77
N TRP A 301 -17.86 7.72 -0.38
CA TRP A 301 -16.67 7.27 0.35
C TRP A 301 -15.38 7.42 -0.47
N ALA A 302 -15.40 7.01 -1.74
CA ALA A 302 -14.26 7.12 -2.64
C ALA A 302 -13.80 8.59 -2.81
N ILE A 303 -14.74 9.51 -2.97
CA ILE A 303 -14.45 10.94 -3.09
C ILE A 303 -13.85 11.49 -1.78
N ALA A 304 -14.38 11.08 -0.63
CA ALA A 304 -13.91 11.53 0.67
C ALA A 304 -12.52 11.00 1.04
N GLY A 305 -12.19 9.79 0.62
CA GLY A 305 -10.94 9.10 0.96
C GLY A 305 -10.14 8.55 -0.23
N GLY A 306 -10.67 8.64 -1.44
CA GLY A 306 -9.97 8.15 -2.64
C GLY A 306 -9.85 6.62 -2.75
N ARG A 307 -10.72 5.86 -2.09
CA ARG A 307 -10.64 4.40 -1.93
C ARG A 307 -11.83 3.72 -2.60
N ILE A 308 -11.58 2.89 -3.60
CA ILE A 308 -12.63 2.21 -4.38
C ILE A 308 -12.51 0.71 -4.23
N THR A 309 -13.59 0.07 -3.78
CA THR A 309 -13.73 -1.38 -3.72
C THR A 309 -14.86 -1.93 -4.58
N HIS A 310 -15.76 -1.08 -5.06
CA HIS A 310 -16.95 -1.44 -5.83
C HIS A 310 -16.77 -1.07 -7.31
N LYS A 311 -17.05 -2.00 -8.22
CA LYS A 311 -16.83 -1.83 -9.67
C LYS A 311 -17.61 -0.65 -10.26
N GLY A 312 -18.88 -0.48 -9.84
CA GLY A 312 -19.74 0.60 -10.32
C GLY A 312 -19.23 1.99 -9.99
N THR A 313 -18.48 2.12 -8.89
CA THR A 313 -17.94 3.39 -8.41
C THR A 313 -16.95 4.01 -9.39
N TYR A 314 -16.18 3.21 -10.11
CA TYR A 314 -15.26 3.71 -11.16
C TYR A 314 -15.96 4.39 -12.33
N SER A 315 -17.26 4.19 -12.50
CA SER A 315 -18.07 4.79 -13.56
C SER A 315 -19.07 5.82 -13.03
N ASP A 316 -19.06 6.08 -11.72
CA ASP A 316 -19.97 7.04 -11.10
C ASP A 316 -19.62 8.47 -11.56
N PRO A 317 -20.59 9.26 -12.05
CA PRO A 317 -20.34 10.61 -12.53
C PRO A 317 -19.69 11.55 -11.51
N LYS A 318 -19.98 11.40 -10.22
CA LYS A 318 -19.34 12.17 -9.14
C LYS A 318 -17.86 11.86 -9.04
N VAL A 319 -17.51 10.55 -9.07
CA VAL A 319 -16.11 10.09 -9.00
C VAL A 319 -15.34 10.52 -10.24
N MET A 320 -15.93 10.42 -11.42
CA MET A 320 -15.29 10.84 -12.66
C MET A 320 -15.07 12.37 -12.72
N ALA A 321 -15.95 13.17 -12.11
CA ALA A 321 -15.73 14.61 -12.00
C ALA A 321 -14.56 14.99 -11.09
N VAL A 322 -14.30 14.19 -10.05
CA VAL A 322 -13.11 14.35 -9.18
C VAL A 322 -11.85 13.83 -9.88
N ASP A 323 -11.98 12.77 -10.68
CA ASP A 323 -10.87 12.15 -11.39
C ASP A 323 -10.13 13.11 -12.32
N GLU A 324 -10.88 13.97 -13.06
CA GLU A 324 -10.28 15.02 -13.90
C GLU A 324 -9.40 16.00 -13.08
N GLN A 325 -9.82 16.32 -11.86
CA GLN A 325 -9.08 17.22 -10.98
C GLN A 325 -7.92 16.53 -10.28
N ALA A 326 -8.03 15.22 -10.07
CA ALA A 326 -7.03 14.36 -9.44
C ALA A 326 -6.03 13.76 -10.43
N ASP A 327 -5.84 14.37 -11.60
CA ASP A 327 -4.90 13.94 -12.66
C ASP A 327 -5.11 12.49 -13.10
N GLY A 328 -6.37 12.01 -13.11
CA GLY A 328 -6.71 10.66 -13.54
C GLY A 328 -6.41 9.55 -12.53
N TYR A 329 -6.32 9.84 -11.22
CA TYR A 329 -6.00 8.86 -10.20
C TYR A 329 -6.95 7.64 -10.18
N PHE A 330 -8.27 7.88 -10.23
CA PHE A 330 -9.25 6.78 -10.22
C PHE A 330 -9.21 5.97 -11.52
N SER A 331 -9.03 6.64 -12.66
CA SER A 331 -8.82 5.98 -13.95
C SER A 331 -7.54 5.13 -13.94
N LEU A 332 -6.44 5.64 -13.35
CA LEU A 332 -5.20 4.89 -13.18
C LEU A 332 -5.44 3.63 -12.35
N MET A 333 -6.14 3.72 -11.21
CA MET A 333 -6.47 2.55 -10.38
C MET A 333 -7.33 1.53 -11.14
N ARG A 334 -8.38 1.99 -11.83
CA ARG A 334 -9.24 1.11 -12.64
C ARG A 334 -8.45 0.33 -13.68
N ASP A 335 -7.58 1.02 -14.39
CA ASP A 335 -6.89 0.48 -15.57
C ASP A 335 -5.64 -0.33 -15.20
N THR A 336 -5.06 -0.09 -14.02
CA THR A 336 -3.77 -0.68 -13.61
C THR A 336 -3.78 -1.38 -12.26
N GLY A 337 -4.90 -1.38 -11.54
CA GLY A 337 -5.00 -2.06 -10.24
C GLY A 337 -4.63 -3.55 -10.28
N PHE A 338 -4.83 -4.21 -11.44
CA PHE A 338 -4.44 -5.60 -11.65
C PHE A 338 -2.91 -5.86 -11.63
N LEU A 339 -2.11 -4.80 -11.70
CA LEU A 339 -0.64 -4.89 -11.56
C LEU A 339 -0.19 -5.04 -10.10
N TYR A 340 -1.10 -4.88 -9.15
CA TYR A 340 -0.85 -5.02 -7.73
C TYR A 340 -1.42 -6.34 -7.22
N ALA A 341 -0.87 -6.86 -6.15
CA ALA A 341 -1.37 -8.05 -5.46
C ALA A 341 -1.66 -7.74 -4.00
N GLY A 342 -2.47 -8.57 -3.33
CA GLY A 342 -2.60 -8.51 -1.89
C GLY A 342 -1.35 -8.99 -1.17
N ALA A 343 -1.29 -8.74 0.13
CA ALA A 343 -0.25 -9.30 0.98
C ALA A 343 -0.24 -10.84 0.91
N PRO A 344 0.92 -11.47 1.07
CA PRO A 344 0.99 -12.91 1.05
C PRO A 344 0.11 -13.50 2.17
N PRO A 345 -0.57 -14.64 1.90
CA PRO A 345 -1.50 -15.25 2.85
C PRO A 345 -0.76 -15.99 3.98
N PHE A 346 0.07 -15.29 4.72
CA PHE A 346 0.84 -15.85 5.82
C PHE A 346 0.00 -15.97 7.08
N PRO A 347 -0.19 -17.18 7.64
CA PRO A 347 -0.82 -17.34 8.95
C PRO A 347 0.06 -16.81 10.09
N PHE A 348 1.29 -16.43 9.81
CA PHE A 348 2.29 -15.87 10.73
C PHE A 348 2.61 -14.40 10.44
N HIS A 349 1.80 -13.69 9.66
CA HIS A 349 2.10 -12.34 9.16
C HIS A 349 2.58 -11.37 10.25
N GLY A 350 1.83 -11.23 11.35
CA GLY A 350 2.20 -10.32 12.44
C GLY A 350 3.49 -10.71 13.17
N ALA A 351 3.71 -12.01 13.40
CA ALA A 351 4.94 -12.50 14.04
C ALA A 351 6.15 -12.33 13.11
N GLY A 352 5.97 -12.66 11.82
CA GLY A 352 7.01 -12.52 10.80
C GLY A 352 7.43 -11.07 10.62
N ARG A 353 6.47 -10.13 10.51
CA ARG A 353 6.79 -8.71 10.43
C ARG A 353 7.54 -8.25 11.66
N GLY A 354 7.07 -8.60 12.86
CA GLY A 354 7.74 -8.23 14.11
C GLY A 354 9.19 -8.74 14.21
N ALA A 355 9.53 -9.82 13.54
CA ALA A 355 10.89 -10.32 13.46
C ALA A 355 11.77 -9.51 12.48
N ILE A 356 11.18 -8.97 11.40
CA ILE A 356 11.88 -8.17 10.37
C ILE A 356 12.07 -6.71 10.83
N ASP A 357 11.08 -6.12 11.52
CA ASP A 357 11.03 -4.71 11.92
C ASP A 357 12.36 -4.15 12.45
N PRO A 358 13.04 -4.77 13.44
CA PRO A 358 14.27 -4.21 14.02
C PRO A 358 15.39 -4.02 13.00
N PHE A 359 15.50 -4.91 12.03
CA PHE A 359 16.53 -4.87 11.00
C PHE A 359 16.27 -3.76 9.98
N ILE A 360 15.02 -3.59 9.57
CA ILE A 360 14.62 -2.48 8.67
C ILE A 360 14.85 -1.14 9.37
N TYR A 361 14.51 -1.03 10.66
CA TYR A 361 14.76 0.19 11.44
C TYR A 361 16.24 0.52 11.54
N SER A 362 17.08 -0.48 11.82
CA SER A 362 18.53 -0.28 11.91
C SER A 362 19.15 0.10 10.56
N ALA A 363 18.66 -0.44 9.45
CA ALA A 363 19.11 -0.02 8.12
C ALA A 363 18.73 1.43 7.82
N LEU A 364 17.50 1.85 8.14
CA LEU A 364 17.05 3.24 7.98
C LEU A 364 17.81 4.20 8.87
N ALA A 365 18.10 3.81 10.11
CA ALA A 365 18.89 4.60 11.05
C ALA A 365 20.39 4.68 10.67
N GLY A 366 20.84 3.89 9.69
CA GLY A 366 22.24 3.79 9.29
C GLY A 366 23.12 3.03 10.30
N GLU A 367 22.50 2.23 11.18
CA GLU A 367 23.18 1.40 12.20
C GLU A 367 23.67 0.08 11.62
N MET A 368 23.00 -0.39 10.55
CA MET A 368 23.35 -1.56 9.75
C MET A 368 23.42 -1.21 8.28
N THR A 369 24.27 -1.87 7.54
CA THR A 369 24.19 -1.84 6.07
C THR A 369 22.92 -2.57 5.61
N PRO A 370 22.35 -2.24 4.45
CA PRO A 370 21.23 -2.99 3.89
C PRO A 370 21.46 -4.50 3.78
N GLU A 371 22.70 -4.90 3.52
CA GLU A 371 23.10 -6.31 3.45
C GLU A 371 23.01 -7.01 4.81
N GLU A 372 23.66 -6.44 5.85
CA GLU A 372 23.61 -6.96 7.21
C GLU A 372 22.18 -7.02 7.75
N ALA A 373 21.38 -6.00 7.47
CA ALA A 373 19.97 -5.94 7.89
C ALA A 373 19.14 -7.06 7.25
N LEU A 374 19.30 -7.31 5.96
CA LEU A 374 18.55 -8.36 5.28
C LEU A 374 19.02 -9.78 5.66
N ASP A 375 20.31 -9.97 5.92
CA ASP A 375 20.82 -11.24 6.44
C ASP A 375 20.26 -11.52 7.84
N GLY A 376 20.20 -10.52 8.71
CA GLY A 376 19.57 -10.64 10.02
C GLY A 376 18.05 -10.85 9.95
N ALA A 377 17.38 -10.10 9.07
CA ALA A 377 15.92 -10.19 8.88
C ALA A 377 15.49 -11.59 8.40
N CYS A 378 16.17 -12.15 7.40
CA CYS A 378 15.82 -13.48 6.90
C CYS A 378 16.07 -14.57 7.95
N ALA A 379 17.19 -14.51 8.69
CA ALA A 379 17.47 -15.48 9.76
C ALA A 379 16.41 -15.41 10.88
N ALA A 380 15.98 -14.20 11.27
CA ALA A 380 14.94 -14.01 12.27
C ALA A 380 13.57 -14.49 11.79
N LEU A 381 13.23 -14.26 10.51
CA LEU A 381 11.98 -14.74 9.93
C LEU A 381 11.97 -16.27 9.81
N ASP A 382 13.06 -16.89 9.34
CA ASP A 382 13.18 -18.35 9.28
C ASP A 382 13.03 -18.97 10.67
N GLN A 383 13.59 -18.35 11.71
CA GLN A 383 13.43 -18.81 13.10
C GLN A 383 11.97 -18.75 13.56
N VAL A 384 11.25 -17.67 13.25
CA VAL A 384 9.81 -17.57 13.57
C VAL A 384 9.01 -18.67 12.87
N MET A 385 9.27 -18.92 11.59
CA MET A 385 8.57 -19.97 10.84
C MET A 385 8.88 -21.37 11.38
N ALA A 386 10.11 -21.61 11.81
CA ALA A 386 10.51 -22.87 12.48
C ALA A 386 9.81 -23.03 13.84
N ASP A 387 9.80 -21.99 14.68
CA ASP A 387 9.18 -22.01 16.01
C ASP A 387 7.66 -22.24 15.95
N LEU A 388 7.02 -21.76 14.89
CA LEU A 388 5.59 -21.95 14.61
C LEU A 388 5.30 -23.29 13.91
N GLY A 389 6.32 -24.09 13.56
CA GLY A 389 6.17 -25.40 12.95
C GLY A 389 5.89 -25.41 11.45
N TYR A 390 6.15 -24.30 10.75
CA TYR A 390 5.98 -24.19 9.29
C TYR A 390 7.19 -24.72 8.51
N GLN A 391 8.36 -24.85 9.17
CA GLN A 391 9.58 -25.41 8.58
C GLN A 391 9.86 -26.79 9.17
N ASN A 392 10.21 -27.76 8.32
CA ASN A 392 10.65 -29.10 8.71
C ASN A 392 12.17 -29.21 8.74
#